data_2fc1b72f903e0221588fa882919bb5a8
#
_entry.id   2fc1b72f903e0221588fa882919bb5a8
#
_cell.length_a   1.000
_cell.length_b   1.000
_cell.length_c   1.000
_cell.angle_alpha   90.00
_cell.angle_beta   90.00
_cell.angle_gamma   90.00
#
_symmetry.space_group_name_H-M   'P 1'
#
loop_
_entity.id
_entity.type
_entity.pdbx_description
1 polymer ?
#
loop_
_entity_poly.entity_id
_entity_poly.type
_entity_poly.pdbx_seq_one_letter_code
_entity_poly.pdbx_strand_id
1 'polypeptide(L)'
;MVVPKNHLYDPDVQLIKSRLSKLPASMLAKLNAKHIKIKLIDGPITSLPEFAYLKGQVPRGWEKTNKTWDDVPGIGGSETVAIRIGYSDYGKGHGSVNLELHETAHSLDSIVYMRISQTESFKKIWKSECLNLFGENQYFTNYPEEYFAEAFAMYYLNDTTKSELKKKAPLTYTFFQNLQ
;
A
#
# COMPACT_ATOMS: atom_id res chain seq x y z
N MET A 1 15.20 -4.55 1.43
CA MET A 1 14.71 -3.43 2.29
C MET A 1 15.90 -2.61 2.77
N VAL A 2 15.76 -1.28 2.77
CA VAL A 2 16.78 -0.33 3.26
C VAL A 2 16.26 0.29 4.55
N VAL A 3 17.08 0.24 5.61
CA VAL A 3 16.71 0.73 6.95
C VAL A 3 17.82 1.68 7.42
N PRO A 4 17.49 2.85 8.01
CA PRO A 4 18.48 3.72 8.62
C PRO A 4 19.23 3.00 9.74
N LYS A 5 20.54 3.23 9.85
CA LYS A 5 21.41 2.48 10.79
C LYS A 5 20.97 2.62 12.25
N ASN A 6 20.48 3.81 12.62
CA ASN A 6 19.99 4.11 13.97
C ASN A 6 18.67 3.42 14.33
N HIS A 7 17.93 2.87 13.34
CA HIS A 7 16.63 2.18 13.53
C HIS A 7 16.66 0.67 13.29
N LEU A 8 17.85 0.05 13.17
CA LEU A 8 17.95 -1.39 12.87
C LEU A 8 17.22 -2.28 13.89
N TYR A 9 17.16 -1.89 15.15
CA TYR A 9 16.52 -2.62 16.24
C TYR A 9 15.22 -1.98 16.74
N ASP A 10 14.74 -0.94 16.04
CA ASP A 10 13.49 -0.25 16.37
C ASP A 10 12.31 -1.24 16.29
N PRO A 11 11.42 -1.30 17.32
CA PRO A 11 10.25 -2.17 17.30
C PRO A 11 9.34 -1.95 16.09
N ASP A 12 9.13 -0.71 15.67
CA ASP A 12 8.32 -0.38 14.48
C ASP A 12 8.94 -0.95 13.21
N VAL A 13 10.27 -0.86 13.07
CA VAL A 13 10.99 -1.45 11.95
C VAL A 13 10.89 -2.97 11.95
N GLN A 14 11.00 -3.61 13.12
CA GLN A 14 10.83 -5.06 13.22
C GLN A 14 9.40 -5.49 12.88
N LEU A 15 8.41 -4.71 13.28
CA LEU A 15 7.00 -4.96 12.96
C LEU A 15 6.75 -4.86 11.45
N ILE A 16 7.24 -3.81 10.79
CA ILE A 16 7.17 -3.63 9.33
C ILE A 16 7.80 -4.83 8.61
N LYS A 17 9.01 -5.23 9.02
CA LYS A 17 9.69 -6.41 8.46
C LYS A 17 8.86 -7.68 8.62
N SER A 18 8.32 -7.91 9.82
CA SER A 18 7.48 -9.07 10.12
C SER A 18 6.24 -9.13 9.24
N ARG A 19 5.55 -8.00 9.04
CA ARG A 19 4.35 -7.92 8.20
C ARG A 19 4.67 -8.20 6.73
N LEU A 20 5.70 -7.55 6.19
CA LEU A 20 6.11 -7.76 4.80
C LEU A 20 6.64 -9.19 4.55
N SER A 21 7.27 -9.83 5.53
CA SER A 21 7.75 -11.22 5.41
C SER A 21 6.64 -12.26 5.31
N LYS A 22 5.38 -11.90 5.64
CA LYS A 22 4.21 -12.76 5.47
C LYS A 22 3.72 -12.84 4.02
N LEU A 23 4.19 -11.95 3.15
CA LEU A 23 3.86 -12.03 1.73
C LEU A 23 4.40 -13.34 1.13
N PRO A 24 3.69 -13.94 0.15
CA PRO A 24 4.16 -15.15 -0.52
C PRO A 24 5.58 -15.01 -1.04
N ALA A 25 6.39 -16.06 -0.90
CA ALA A 25 7.77 -16.07 -1.37
C ALA A 25 7.88 -15.74 -2.87
N SER A 26 6.91 -16.18 -3.68
CA SER A 26 6.79 -15.84 -5.11
C SER A 26 6.62 -14.33 -5.33
N MET A 27 5.81 -13.63 -4.52
CA MET A 27 5.65 -12.18 -4.57
C MET A 27 6.93 -11.45 -4.19
N LEU A 28 7.57 -11.86 -3.10
CA LEU A 28 8.86 -11.30 -2.67
C LEU A 28 9.95 -11.48 -3.73
N ALA A 29 9.98 -12.65 -4.39
CA ALA A 29 10.89 -12.91 -5.51
C ALA A 29 10.61 -12.00 -6.70
N LYS A 30 9.33 -11.76 -7.04
CA LYS A 30 8.94 -10.85 -8.13
C LYS A 30 9.30 -9.40 -7.82
N LEU A 31 9.08 -8.91 -6.57
CA LEU A 31 9.54 -7.58 -6.12
C LEU A 31 11.06 -7.44 -6.30
N ASN A 32 11.81 -8.45 -5.89
CA ASN A 32 13.28 -8.45 -6.04
C ASN A 32 13.71 -8.47 -7.50
N ALA A 33 13.10 -9.31 -8.34
CA ALA A 33 13.38 -9.39 -9.78
C ALA A 33 13.11 -8.07 -10.52
N LYS A 34 12.15 -7.28 -10.04
CA LYS A 34 11.83 -5.94 -10.55
C LYS A 34 12.63 -4.82 -9.85
N HIS A 35 13.63 -5.18 -9.03
CA HIS A 35 14.50 -4.26 -8.29
C HIS A 35 13.73 -3.26 -7.39
N ILE A 36 12.52 -3.61 -6.95
CA ILE A 36 11.72 -2.76 -6.08
C ILE A 36 12.38 -2.67 -4.71
N LYS A 37 12.66 -1.44 -4.28
CA LYS A 37 13.33 -1.13 -3.02
C LYS A 37 12.33 -0.59 -2.01
N ILE A 38 12.18 -1.24 -0.87
CA ILE A 38 11.40 -0.71 0.25
C ILE A 38 12.37 0.03 1.16
N LYS A 39 12.19 1.35 1.29
CA LYS A 39 13.01 2.24 2.12
C LYS A 39 12.20 2.69 3.34
N LEU A 40 12.73 2.42 4.52
CA LEU A 40 12.20 2.97 5.77
C LEU A 40 12.94 4.28 6.05
N ILE A 41 12.21 5.30 6.50
CA ILE A 41 12.74 6.66 6.67
C ILE A 41 12.21 7.31 7.96
N ASP A 42 12.97 8.25 8.51
CA ASP A 42 12.58 9.02 9.72
C ASP A 42 11.83 10.31 9.38
N GLY A 43 12.14 10.89 8.20
CA GLY A 43 11.67 12.19 7.78
C GLY A 43 10.61 12.13 6.68
N PRO A 44 10.32 13.27 6.04
CA PRO A 44 9.40 13.34 4.91
C PRO A 44 9.86 12.45 3.75
N ILE A 45 8.91 11.84 3.02
CA ILE A 45 9.22 11.06 1.81
C ILE A 45 9.92 11.90 0.75
N THR A 46 9.63 13.20 0.70
CA THR A 46 10.22 14.17 -0.21
C THR A 46 11.69 14.48 0.08
N SER A 47 12.25 13.99 1.20
CA SER A 47 13.69 14.02 1.47
C SER A 47 14.47 12.99 0.64
N LEU A 48 13.81 11.98 0.09
CA LEU A 48 14.43 11.03 -0.81
C LEU A 48 14.60 11.65 -2.21
N PRO A 49 15.76 11.47 -2.87
CA PRO A 49 16.00 12.02 -4.21
C PRO A 49 14.92 11.61 -5.22
N GLU A 50 14.40 10.37 -5.12
CA GLU A 50 13.38 9.83 -6.01
C GLU A 50 12.05 10.60 -5.92
N PHE A 51 11.78 11.23 -4.78
CA PHE A 51 10.51 11.91 -4.49
C PHE A 51 10.66 13.41 -4.22
N ALA A 52 11.87 13.97 -4.35
CA ALA A 52 12.14 15.39 -4.11
C ALA A 52 11.29 16.32 -4.98
N TYR A 53 10.91 15.86 -6.18
CA TYR A 53 10.06 16.62 -7.11
C TYR A 53 8.63 16.82 -6.58
N LEU A 54 8.18 16.02 -5.61
CA LEU A 54 6.84 16.13 -4.99
C LEU A 54 6.79 17.19 -3.88
N LYS A 55 7.92 17.74 -3.46
CA LYS A 55 7.99 18.66 -2.34
C LYS A 55 7.04 19.85 -2.53
N GLY A 56 6.23 20.12 -1.52
CA GLY A 56 5.24 21.21 -1.53
C GLY A 56 4.01 20.96 -2.42
N GLN A 57 3.94 19.84 -3.17
CA GLN A 57 2.77 19.51 -3.98
C GLN A 57 1.69 18.84 -3.13
N VAL A 58 0.41 19.08 -3.48
CA VAL A 58 -0.73 18.47 -2.81
C VAL A 58 -1.00 17.08 -3.43
N PRO A 59 -1.08 16.02 -2.62
CA PRO A 59 -1.45 14.70 -3.12
C PRO A 59 -2.89 14.66 -3.62
N ARG A 60 -3.15 13.79 -4.59
CA ARG A 60 -4.51 13.50 -5.08
C ARG A 60 -5.41 13.07 -3.92
N GLY A 61 -6.60 13.66 -3.82
CA GLY A 61 -7.57 13.40 -2.76
C GLY A 61 -7.33 14.20 -1.47
N TRP A 62 -6.27 15.03 -1.43
CA TRP A 62 -5.94 15.87 -0.27
C TRP A 62 -6.16 17.37 -0.53
N GLU A 63 -6.81 17.72 -1.65
CA GLU A 63 -7.01 19.10 -2.14
C GLU A 63 -7.74 19.99 -1.13
N LYS A 64 -8.52 19.39 -0.22
CA LYS A 64 -9.24 20.10 0.85
C LYS A 64 -8.49 20.13 2.18
N THR A 65 -7.25 19.67 2.19
CA THR A 65 -6.37 19.70 3.38
C THR A 65 -5.28 20.74 3.18
N ASN A 66 -4.69 21.22 4.26
CA ASN A 66 -3.49 22.05 4.19
C ASN A 66 -2.20 21.24 4.17
N LYS A 67 -2.26 20.00 3.65
CA LYS A 67 -1.15 19.05 3.63
C LYS A 67 -0.59 18.87 2.24
N THR A 68 0.70 18.55 2.19
CA THR A 68 1.44 18.27 0.98
C THR A 68 2.09 16.90 1.05
N TRP A 69 2.81 16.49 0.01
CA TRP A 69 3.58 15.25 0.02
C TRP A 69 4.64 15.20 1.13
N ASP A 70 5.03 16.35 1.70
CA ASP A 70 5.93 16.41 2.87
C ASP A 70 5.28 15.82 4.14
N ASP A 71 3.95 15.79 4.19
CA ASP A 71 3.17 15.27 5.32
C ASP A 71 2.73 13.80 5.13
N VAL A 72 2.82 13.28 3.90
CA VAL A 72 2.39 11.91 3.60
C VAL A 72 3.38 10.90 4.16
N PRO A 73 2.92 9.89 4.94
CA PRO A 73 3.83 8.97 5.61
C PRO A 73 4.36 7.83 4.72
N GLY A 74 3.80 7.63 3.53
CA GLY A 74 4.22 6.57 2.62
C GLY A 74 3.95 6.89 1.17
N ILE A 75 4.65 6.22 0.28
CA ILE A 75 4.43 6.25 -1.16
C ILE A 75 4.89 4.94 -1.80
N GLY A 76 4.08 4.41 -2.70
CA GLY A 76 4.38 3.24 -3.52
C GLY A 76 4.13 3.51 -5.01
N GLY A 77 3.99 2.44 -5.79
CA GLY A 77 3.65 2.52 -7.22
C GLY A 77 4.84 2.72 -8.17
N SER A 78 6.05 2.85 -7.62
CA SER A 78 7.31 2.96 -8.37
C SER A 78 8.32 1.88 -7.95
N GLU A 79 9.54 1.93 -8.48
CA GLU A 79 10.64 1.04 -8.05
C GLU A 79 11.09 1.31 -6.61
N THR A 80 10.71 2.44 -6.03
CA THR A 80 10.93 2.74 -4.61
C THR A 80 9.59 2.83 -3.90
N VAL A 81 9.45 2.03 -2.83
CA VAL A 81 8.42 2.18 -1.81
C VAL A 81 9.07 2.88 -0.62
N ALA A 82 8.52 4.01 -0.19
CA ALA A 82 9.02 4.70 1.00
C ALA A 82 7.97 4.66 2.11
N ILE A 83 8.40 4.30 3.33
CA ILE A 83 7.57 4.15 4.51
C ILE A 83 8.21 4.92 5.66
N ARG A 84 7.46 5.84 6.25
CA ARG A 84 7.90 6.58 7.43
C ARG A 84 7.74 5.71 8.68
N ILE A 85 8.82 5.56 9.44
CA ILE A 85 8.86 4.78 10.67
C ILE A 85 7.89 5.40 11.70
N GLY A 86 7.13 4.55 12.42
CA GLY A 86 6.13 5.01 13.39
C GLY A 86 4.73 5.28 12.80
N TYR A 87 4.55 5.12 11.48
CA TYR A 87 3.30 5.42 10.79
C TYR A 87 2.57 4.19 10.23
N SER A 88 2.95 2.98 10.62
CA SER A 88 2.41 1.73 10.04
C SER A 88 0.90 1.52 10.23
N ASP A 89 0.37 1.86 11.40
CA ASP A 89 -1.00 1.51 11.78
C ASP A 89 -2.02 2.56 11.34
N TYR A 90 -3.27 2.13 11.16
CA TYR A 90 -4.41 2.99 10.84
C TYR A 90 -4.46 4.24 11.73
N GLY A 91 -4.78 5.38 11.13
CA GLY A 91 -4.91 6.66 11.84
C GLY A 91 -3.58 7.37 12.15
N LYS A 92 -2.44 6.79 11.79
CA LYS A 92 -1.10 7.38 11.92
C LYS A 92 -0.76 8.28 10.71
N GLY A 93 -1.62 9.29 10.45
CA GLY A 93 -1.41 10.21 9.32
C GLY A 93 -1.86 9.70 7.95
N HIS A 94 -2.47 8.52 7.90
CA HIS A 94 -3.09 7.91 6.71
C HIS A 94 -4.37 7.16 7.08
N GLY A 95 -5.15 6.76 6.07
CA GLY A 95 -6.42 6.04 6.23
C GLY A 95 -6.38 4.56 5.87
N SER A 96 -5.20 4.01 5.54
CA SER A 96 -5.06 2.58 5.25
C SER A 96 -5.02 1.73 6.53
N VAL A 97 -5.50 0.49 6.47
CA VAL A 97 -5.40 -0.49 7.58
C VAL A 97 -3.95 -0.82 7.93
N ASN A 98 -3.04 -0.70 6.95
CA ASN A 98 -1.60 -0.86 7.15
C ASN A 98 -0.81 -0.20 6.03
N LEU A 99 0.08 0.73 6.37
CA LEU A 99 0.81 1.56 5.42
C LEU A 99 1.75 0.74 4.53
N GLU A 100 2.62 -0.07 5.11
CA GLU A 100 3.65 -0.78 4.35
C GLU A 100 3.08 -1.79 3.36
N LEU A 101 1.98 -2.47 3.72
CA LEU A 101 1.30 -3.39 2.81
C LEU A 101 0.59 -2.63 1.69
N HIS A 102 -0.09 -1.52 2.01
CA HIS A 102 -0.77 -0.67 1.04
C HIS A 102 0.21 -0.12 -0.01
N GLU A 103 1.31 0.51 0.43
CA GLU A 103 2.28 1.11 -0.49
C GLU A 103 3.05 0.05 -1.30
N THR A 104 3.33 -1.11 -0.70
CA THR A 104 3.93 -2.23 -1.44
C THR A 104 2.97 -2.77 -2.49
N ALA A 105 1.66 -2.80 -2.20
CA ALA A 105 0.65 -3.23 -3.15
C ALA A 105 0.58 -2.33 -4.39
N HIS A 106 0.76 -1.02 -4.25
CA HIS A 106 0.85 -0.11 -5.40
C HIS A 106 2.01 -0.47 -6.34
N SER A 107 3.18 -0.83 -5.80
CA SER A 107 4.32 -1.25 -6.63
C SER A 107 4.12 -2.66 -7.23
N LEU A 108 3.46 -3.56 -6.49
CA LEU A 108 3.03 -4.85 -7.04
C LEU A 108 2.05 -4.65 -8.20
N ASP A 109 1.01 -3.83 -8.03
CA ASP A 109 0.04 -3.52 -9.07
C ASP A 109 0.72 -2.93 -10.31
N SER A 110 1.43 -1.82 -10.13
CA SER A 110 1.92 -0.99 -11.24
C SER A 110 3.05 -1.64 -12.03
N ILE A 111 3.99 -2.32 -11.34
CA ILE A 111 5.24 -2.82 -11.95
C ILE A 111 5.22 -4.34 -12.11
N VAL A 112 4.89 -5.07 -11.04
CA VAL A 112 4.98 -6.53 -11.04
C VAL A 112 3.85 -7.13 -11.87
N TYR A 113 2.64 -6.65 -11.67
CA TYR A 113 1.43 -7.15 -12.33
C TYR A 113 0.92 -6.22 -13.44
N MET A 114 1.76 -5.27 -13.90
CA MET A 114 1.50 -4.43 -15.09
C MET A 114 0.15 -3.73 -15.03
N ARG A 115 -0.15 -3.08 -13.90
CA ARG A 115 -1.41 -2.39 -13.61
C ARG A 115 -2.61 -3.32 -13.66
N ILE A 116 -2.54 -4.44 -12.97
CA ILE A 116 -3.63 -5.43 -12.91
C ILE A 116 -4.94 -4.81 -12.41
N SER A 117 -4.88 -3.81 -11.53
CA SER A 117 -6.04 -3.04 -11.07
C SER A 117 -6.81 -2.35 -12.20
N GLN A 118 -6.14 -2.06 -13.32
CA GLN A 118 -6.73 -1.39 -14.49
C GLN A 118 -7.30 -2.36 -15.52
N THR A 119 -7.14 -3.67 -15.32
CA THR A 119 -7.71 -4.68 -16.23
C THR A 119 -9.23 -4.73 -16.12
N GLU A 120 -9.89 -5.05 -17.23
CA GLU A 120 -11.36 -5.17 -17.25
C GLU A 120 -11.87 -6.24 -16.27
N SER A 121 -11.11 -7.33 -16.06
CA SER A 121 -11.45 -8.38 -15.12
C SER A 121 -11.46 -7.86 -13.68
N PHE A 122 -10.42 -7.14 -13.27
CA PHE A 122 -10.37 -6.57 -11.92
C PHE A 122 -11.38 -5.44 -11.74
N LYS A 123 -11.56 -4.57 -12.72
CA LYS A 123 -12.56 -3.49 -12.67
C LYS A 123 -13.99 -4.00 -12.49
N LYS A 124 -14.33 -5.17 -13.05
CA LYS A 124 -15.63 -5.81 -12.80
C LYS A 124 -15.78 -6.21 -11.34
N ILE A 125 -14.76 -6.83 -10.74
CA ILE A 125 -14.74 -7.18 -9.32
C ILE A 125 -14.86 -5.92 -8.46
N TRP A 126 -14.01 -4.94 -8.68
CA TRP A 126 -14.02 -3.65 -7.98
C TRP A 126 -15.40 -2.98 -8.01
N LYS A 127 -16.01 -2.80 -9.18
CA LYS A 127 -17.34 -2.18 -9.32
C LYS A 127 -18.43 -2.95 -8.59
N SER A 128 -18.33 -4.28 -8.51
CA SER A 128 -19.33 -5.11 -7.83
C SER A 128 -19.22 -5.10 -6.31
N GLU A 129 -18.03 -4.88 -5.76
CA GLU A 129 -17.78 -5.08 -4.32
C GLU A 129 -17.34 -3.84 -3.56
N CYS A 130 -16.87 -2.78 -4.25
CA CYS A 130 -16.28 -1.60 -3.61
C CYS A 130 -17.23 -0.93 -2.62
N LEU A 131 -18.49 -0.72 -3.00
CA LEU A 131 -19.48 -0.09 -2.12
C LEU A 131 -19.78 -0.94 -0.87
N ASN A 132 -19.79 -2.26 -1.00
CA ASN A 132 -20.02 -3.14 0.13
C ASN A 132 -18.83 -3.19 1.08
N LEU A 133 -17.61 -3.04 0.56
CA LEU A 133 -16.38 -3.09 1.37
C LEU A 133 -16.09 -1.74 2.04
N PHE A 134 -16.14 -0.64 1.30
CA PHE A 134 -15.68 0.69 1.74
C PHE A 134 -16.76 1.77 1.75
N GLY A 135 -18.03 1.41 1.45
CA GLY A 135 -19.12 2.40 1.36
C GLY A 135 -18.89 3.39 0.21
N GLU A 136 -19.44 4.60 0.38
CA GLU A 136 -19.35 5.69 -0.61
C GLU A 136 -18.03 6.48 -0.53
N ASN A 137 -16.97 5.88 0.02
CA ASN A 137 -15.67 6.54 0.09
C ASN A 137 -15.13 6.77 -1.34
N GLN A 138 -15.15 8.04 -1.77
CA GLN A 138 -14.75 8.45 -3.13
C GLN A 138 -13.32 8.07 -3.48
N TYR A 139 -12.44 7.95 -2.50
CA TYR A 139 -11.06 7.52 -2.72
C TYR A 139 -10.98 6.10 -3.26
N PHE A 140 -11.83 5.20 -2.78
CA PHE A 140 -11.87 3.81 -3.26
C PHE A 140 -12.85 3.59 -4.42
N THR A 141 -13.93 4.39 -4.50
CA THR A 141 -14.91 4.24 -5.58
C THR A 141 -14.47 4.87 -6.90
N ASN A 142 -13.53 5.81 -6.87
CA ASN A 142 -13.01 6.48 -8.07
C ASN A 142 -11.69 5.86 -8.57
N TYR A 143 -10.94 5.16 -7.70
CA TYR A 143 -9.58 4.72 -8.00
C TYR A 143 -9.43 3.22 -7.74
N PRO A 144 -9.50 2.36 -8.78
CA PRO A 144 -9.37 0.92 -8.62
C PRO A 144 -8.01 0.47 -8.08
N GLU A 145 -6.95 1.26 -8.31
CA GLU A 145 -5.61 1.02 -7.73
C GLU A 145 -5.58 1.22 -6.20
N GLU A 146 -6.37 2.16 -5.68
CA GLU A 146 -6.48 2.39 -4.23
C GLU A 146 -7.31 1.28 -3.57
N TYR A 147 -8.39 0.87 -4.23
CA TYR A 147 -9.17 -0.29 -3.81
C TYR A 147 -8.30 -1.56 -3.78
N PHE A 148 -7.50 -1.79 -4.82
CA PHE A 148 -6.57 -2.91 -4.88
C PHE A 148 -5.59 -2.88 -3.71
N ALA A 149 -4.94 -1.74 -3.47
CA ALA A 149 -3.92 -1.59 -2.44
C ALA A 149 -4.49 -1.79 -1.03
N GLU A 150 -5.65 -1.23 -0.73
CA GLU A 150 -6.29 -1.37 0.58
C GLU A 150 -6.81 -2.79 0.81
N ALA A 151 -7.47 -3.39 -0.18
CA ALA A 151 -7.94 -4.77 -0.09
C ALA A 151 -6.78 -5.77 0.01
N PHE A 152 -5.65 -5.51 -0.65
CA PHE A 152 -4.41 -6.25 -0.47
C PHE A 152 -3.89 -6.15 0.96
N ALA A 153 -3.84 -4.94 1.53
CA ALA A 153 -3.43 -4.74 2.91
C ALA A 153 -4.35 -5.51 3.88
N MET A 154 -5.67 -5.46 3.68
CA MET A 154 -6.63 -6.25 4.47
C MET A 154 -6.39 -7.76 4.35
N TYR A 155 -6.03 -8.26 3.16
CA TYR A 155 -5.81 -9.69 2.93
C TYR A 155 -4.57 -10.22 3.66
N TYR A 156 -3.48 -9.44 3.74
CA TYR A 156 -2.18 -9.89 4.27
C TYR A 156 -1.87 -9.42 5.69
N LEU A 157 -2.61 -8.47 6.26
CA LEU A 157 -2.31 -7.91 7.57
C LEU A 157 -2.51 -8.94 8.70
N ASN A 158 -3.75 -9.44 8.83
CA ASN A 158 -4.13 -10.40 9.88
C ASN A 158 -5.46 -11.10 9.55
N ASP A 159 -5.83 -12.10 10.37
CA ASP A 159 -7.03 -12.91 10.14
C ASP A 159 -8.33 -12.10 10.29
N THR A 160 -8.36 -11.06 11.12
CA THR A 160 -9.54 -10.21 11.31
C THR A 160 -9.86 -9.44 10.03
N THR A 161 -8.89 -8.70 9.51
CA THR A 161 -9.07 -7.91 8.27
C THR A 161 -9.30 -8.83 7.07
N LYS A 162 -8.63 -9.97 7.02
CA LYS A 162 -8.81 -10.99 5.97
C LYS A 162 -10.22 -11.60 6.00
N SER A 163 -10.76 -11.87 7.19
CA SER A 163 -12.12 -12.40 7.35
C SER A 163 -13.17 -11.35 6.98
N GLU A 164 -12.93 -10.08 7.31
CA GLU A 164 -13.80 -8.97 6.90
C GLU A 164 -13.82 -8.84 5.37
N LEU A 165 -12.65 -8.86 4.73
CA LEU A 165 -12.54 -8.85 3.27
C LEU A 165 -13.33 -10.01 2.65
N LYS A 166 -13.14 -11.25 3.16
CA LYS A 166 -13.85 -12.43 2.67
C LYS A 166 -15.37 -12.28 2.78
N LYS A 167 -15.85 -11.68 3.88
CA LYS A 167 -17.29 -11.48 4.12
C LYS A 167 -17.89 -10.43 3.21
N LYS A 168 -17.21 -9.30 3.05
CA LYS A 168 -17.73 -8.12 2.35
C LYS A 168 -17.39 -8.09 0.85
N ALA A 169 -16.27 -8.72 0.45
CA ALA A 169 -15.76 -8.70 -0.91
C ALA A 169 -15.17 -10.08 -1.30
N PRO A 170 -16.02 -11.12 -1.43
CA PRO A 170 -15.58 -12.50 -1.66
C PRO A 170 -14.87 -12.71 -3.00
N LEU A 171 -15.22 -11.97 -4.05
CA LEU A 171 -14.53 -12.04 -5.35
C LEU A 171 -13.12 -11.46 -5.25
N THR A 172 -12.99 -10.33 -4.55
CA THR A 172 -11.68 -9.70 -4.26
C THR A 172 -10.82 -10.62 -3.38
N TYR A 173 -11.41 -11.24 -2.38
CA TYR A 173 -10.71 -12.24 -1.56
C TYR A 173 -10.18 -13.40 -2.42
N THR A 174 -11.02 -13.97 -3.28
CA THR A 174 -10.63 -15.06 -4.20
C THR A 174 -9.58 -14.60 -5.21
N PHE A 175 -9.68 -13.36 -5.68
CA PHE A 175 -8.68 -12.76 -6.55
C PHE A 175 -7.29 -12.77 -5.89
N PHE A 176 -7.15 -12.29 -4.64
CA PHE A 176 -5.88 -12.31 -3.93
C PHE A 176 -5.40 -13.71 -3.54
N GLN A 177 -6.32 -14.64 -3.28
CA GLN A 177 -5.99 -16.04 -3.03
C GLN A 177 -5.28 -16.68 -4.23
N ASN A 178 -5.62 -16.26 -5.45
CA ASN A 178 -5.06 -16.77 -6.70
C ASN A 178 -3.92 -15.90 -7.25
N LEU A 179 -3.67 -14.73 -6.67
CA LEU A 179 -2.61 -13.82 -7.08
C LEU A 179 -1.27 -14.26 -6.48
N GLN A 180 -0.47 -14.99 -7.25
CA GLN A 180 0.84 -15.49 -6.81
C GLN A 180 1.99 -14.98 -7.69
#